data_6d505f5aa7930c0b0d877357d1ee9c0b
#
_entry.id   6d505f5aa7930c0b0d877357d1ee9c0b
#
_cell.length_a   1.000
_cell.length_b   1.000
_cell.length_c   1.000
_cell.angle_alpha   90.00
_cell.angle_beta   90.00
_cell.angle_gamma   90.00
#
_symmetry.space_group_name_H-M   'P 1'
#
loop_
_entity.id
_entity.type
_entity.pdbx_description
1 polymer ?
#
loop_
_entity_poly.entity_id
_entity_poly.type
_entity_poly.pdbx_seq_one_letter_code
_entity_poly.pdbx_strand_id
1 'polypeptide(L)'
;MQQQQEANQTGAALHMGDVIKLENHLEQSEASETPVERRRRSGGRSAERTRRSPASSRYLNLINTTAPSTVLSEDALEAVHQASLTILEEIGMDIVLPEARERMKAAGAEVTPGTDRVRFDRGLILDMLASVPPAFTMHARNPLRNVEIGGNNLVFAQVASAPFVTDRDTGRRAGNQDDFRKLVKLAQSYDVIHTTGGYPVEPVDIHASIRHLDCLSDLVTLTDKVFHVYSLGRQRNLDGIEIARIGRGIPMEQMEREPSLFTIINTSSPLRLDGPMLQGIIEMSARGQVVVVTPFTLAGAMAPVTIAGAVVQQNAEALAGIAFTQMVRRGAPVMYGGFTSNVDMKTGAPAFGTPEYMKAVIAGGQLARKYNVPYRTSNTNASNTLDAQAAYESAFSLWALTQGGGNFVMHSAGWSEGGLTASFEKFILDVDMLQMVAEYLTPLDVSPDALGLEAVRAVGPGGHFFGTPHTLARYETAFYSPILSDWRNFETWTEAGRPTTYDHANRVFKERLNAYEKPPLDPAIKDELEAFVARRKEEGGVPTDF
;
A
#
# COMPACT_ATOMS: atom_id res chain seq x y z
N MET A 1 -51.76 -23.39 -9.06
CA MET A 1 -50.78 -22.90 -8.08
C MET A 1 -50.74 -23.74 -6.80
N GLN A 2 -51.03 -25.05 -6.87
CA GLN A 2 -50.98 -25.96 -5.70
C GLN A 2 -50.14 -27.22 -5.94
N GLN A 3 -49.47 -27.34 -7.07
CA GLN A 3 -48.62 -28.50 -7.41
C GLN A 3 -47.12 -28.21 -7.48
N GLN A 4 -46.66 -27.01 -7.01
CA GLN A 4 -45.25 -26.63 -6.98
C GLN A 4 -44.69 -26.45 -5.56
N GLN A 5 -45.48 -26.78 -4.53
CA GLN A 5 -45.04 -26.69 -3.12
C GLN A 5 -44.66 -28.03 -2.47
N GLU A 6 -44.84 -29.17 -3.16
CA GLU A 6 -44.50 -30.49 -2.58
C GLU A 6 -43.17 -31.10 -3.04
N ALA A 7 -42.40 -30.41 -3.89
CA ALA A 7 -41.13 -30.93 -4.40
C ALA A 7 -39.88 -30.44 -3.65
N ASN A 8 -39.99 -29.65 -2.58
CA ASN A 8 -38.84 -29.02 -1.87
C ASN A 8 -38.65 -29.48 -0.41
N GLN A 9 -39.13 -30.67 -0.03
CA GLN A 9 -38.95 -31.18 1.36
C GLN A 9 -38.24 -32.53 1.48
N THR A 10 -37.38 -32.91 0.55
CA THR A 10 -36.49 -34.08 0.74
C THR A 10 -35.07 -33.78 0.27
N GLY A 11 -34.44 -32.78 0.89
CA GLY A 11 -33.00 -32.56 0.88
C GLY A 11 -32.51 -32.71 2.31
N ALA A 12 -32.26 -33.95 2.75
CA ALA A 12 -31.69 -34.22 4.06
C ALA A 12 -30.26 -33.65 4.15
N ALA A 13 -30.12 -32.53 4.80
CA ALA A 13 -28.82 -32.06 5.29
C ALA A 13 -28.30 -33.05 6.34
N LEU A 14 -27.31 -33.86 6.00
CA LEU A 14 -26.57 -34.65 6.98
C LEU A 14 -25.87 -33.70 7.97
N HIS A 15 -26.35 -33.70 9.20
CA HIS A 15 -25.72 -32.97 10.30
C HIS A 15 -24.37 -33.60 10.61
N MET A 16 -23.34 -32.75 10.79
CA MET A 16 -21.97 -33.12 11.22
C MET A 16 -21.93 -33.97 12.51
N GLY A 17 -23.01 -34.00 13.29
CA GLY A 17 -23.15 -34.84 14.48
C GLY A 17 -23.30 -36.35 14.19
N ASP A 18 -23.67 -36.74 12.96
CA ASP A 18 -23.84 -38.15 12.62
C ASP A 18 -22.52 -38.83 12.21
N VAL A 19 -21.51 -38.05 11.80
CA VAL A 19 -20.18 -38.56 11.48
C VAL A 19 -19.43 -38.96 12.77
N ILE A 20 -19.65 -38.24 13.86
CA ILE A 20 -19.01 -38.52 15.18
C ILE A 20 -19.59 -39.79 15.82
N LYS A 21 -20.84 -40.16 15.49
CA LYS A 21 -21.45 -41.40 16.02
C LYS A 21 -20.97 -42.67 15.33
N LEU A 22 -20.47 -42.57 14.09
CA LEU A 22 -19.92 -43.73 13.36
C LEU A 22 -18.51 -44.11 13.84
N GLU A 23 -17.72 -43.17 14.32
CA GLU A 23 -16.39 -43.46 14.88
C GLU A 23 -16.46 -44.20 16.21
N ASN A 24 -17.50 -44.00 17.02
CA ASN A 24 -17.67 -44.66 18.31
C ASN A 24 -18.19 -46.10 18.20
N HIS A 25 -18.65 -46.57 17.01
CA HIS A 25 -19.11 -47.93 16.83
C HIS A 25 -18.05 -48.92 16.30
N LEU A 26 -16.90 -48.42 15.85
CA LEU A 26 -15.79 -49.28 15.37
C LEU A 26 -14.75 -49.62 16.46
N GLU A 27 -14.84 -49.02 17.65
CA GLU A 27 -13.91 -49.30 18.76
C GLU A 27 -14.39 -50.35 19.77
N GLN A 28 -15.50 -51.05 19.56
CA GLN A 28 -16.06 -52.02 20.52
C GLN A 28 -16.00 -53.49 20.10
N SER A 29 -15.18 -53.86 19.15
CA SER A 29 -14.92 -55.28 18.87
C SER A 29 -13.40 -55.49 18.73
N GLU A 30 -12.77 -55.77 19.87
CA GLU A 30 -11.64 -56.65 20.08
C GLU A 30 -10.90 -56.31 21.40
N ALA A 31 -11.33 -56.98 22.47
CA ALA A 31 -10.60 -56.97 23.74
C ALA A 31 -10.21 -58.40 24.07
N SER A 32 -8.93 -58.73 23.93
CA SER A 32 -8.16 -59.62 24.79
C SER A 32 -6.72 -59.69 24.30
N GLU A 33 -5.79 -59.17 25.08
CA GLU A 33 -4.54 -59.79 25.52
C GLU A 33 -3.52 -58.76 26.06
N THR A 34 -3.21 -58.93 27.34
CA THR A 34 -2.01 -58.63 28.16
C THR A 34 -1.22 -57.31 28.02
N PRO A 35 -0.75 -56.72 29.12
CA PRO A 35 -0.20 -55.36 29.17
C PRO A 35 1.29 -55.35 28.87
N VAL A 36 1.67 -54.64 27.82
CA VAL A 36 3.05 -54.21 27.57
C VAL A 36 3.18 -52.74 28.01
N GLU A 37 4.10 -52.49 28.92
CA GLU A 37 4.49 -51.15 29.41
C GLU A 37 4.70 -50.15 28.26
N ARG A 38 3.79 -49.20 28.10
CA ARG A 38 3.98 -48.04 27.26
C ARG A 38 4.81 -46.98 28.01
N ARG A 39 6.11 -46.94 27.71
CA ARG A 39 6.95 -45.78 28.01
C ARG A 39 6.33 -44.53 27.40
N ARG A 40 5.90 -43.62 28.28
CA ARG A 40 5.51 -42.25 27.91
C ARG A 40 6.69 -41.55 27.22
N ARG A 41 6.68 -41.43 25.93
CA ARG A 41 7.47 -40.43 25.21
C ARG A 41 6.68 -39.12 25.26
N SER A 42 6.90 -38.32 26.30
CA SER A 42 6.56 -36.91 26.31
C SER A 42 7.66 -36.16 25.58
N GLY A 43 7.29 -35.27 24.69
CA GLY A 43 8.17 -34.18 24.27
C GLY A 43 8.63 -34.24 22.83
N GLY A 44 8.37 -33.20 22.12
CA GLY A 44 9.23 -32.81 21.02
C GLY A 44 8.62 -32.64 19.64
N ARG A 45 7.36 -32.22 19.50
CA ARG A 45 6.88 -31.75 18.19
C ARG A 45 6.38 -30.30 18.17
N SER A 46 6.44 -29.61 19.30
CA SER A 46 6.04 -28.21 19.40
C SER A 46 7.16 -27.20 19.14
N ALA A 47 8.44 -27.60 19.24
CA ALA A 47 9.57 -26.68 19.12
C ALA A 47 10.16 -26.57 17.69
N GLU A 48 9.78 -27.45 16.76
CA GLU A 48 10.30 -27.44 15.38
C GLU A 48 9.38 -26.71 14.39
N ARG A 49 8.21 -26.29 14.85
CA ARG A 49 7.24 -25.53 14.02
C ARG A 49 7.61 -24.07 13.78
N THR A 50 8.65 -23.55 14.44
CA THR A 50 9.06 -22.14 14.36
C THR A 50 10.29 -21.86 13.51
N ARG A 51 10.92 -22.90 12.94
CA ARG A 51 11.89 -22.69 11.88
C ARG A 51 11.23 -22.93 10.52
N ARG A 52 10.29 -22.07 10.14
CA ARG A 52 10.04 -21.84 8.73
C ARG A 52 11.36 -21.36 8.13
N SER A 53 11.79 -22.05 7.09
CA SER A 53 12.72 -21.60 6.06
C SER A 53 12.64 -20.10 5.86
N PRO A 54 13.73 -19.38 5.52
CA PRO A 54 13.68 -17.94 5.27
C PRO A 54 12.45 -17.68 4.44
N ALA A 55 11.60 -16.78 4.92
CA ALA A 55 10.28 -16.50 4.37
C ALA A 55 10.38 -16.54 2.86
N SER A 56 9.62 -17.41 2.25
CA SER A 56 9.62 -17.51 0.79
C SER A 56 9.43 -16.10 0.26
N SER A 57 10.27 -15.67 -0.67
CA SER A 57 10.21 -14.39 -1.40
C SER A 57 8.86 -14.14 -2.11
N ARG A 58 7.85 -14.90 -1.79
CA ARG A 58 6.52 -15.00 -2.42
C ARG A 58 5.79 -13.67 -2.52
N TYR A 59 5.97 -12.78 -1.52
CA TYR A 59 5.29 -11.49 -1.48
C TYR A 59 6.19 -10.30 -1.84
N LEU A 60 7.45 -10.53 -2.21
CA LEU A 60 8.39 -9.44 -2.50
C LEU A 60 8.15 -8.79 -3.87
N ASN A 61 7.66 -9.56 -4.84
CA ASN A 61 7.39 -9.08 -6.20
C ASN A 61 6.01 -9.55 -6.61
N LEU A 62 5.03 -8.67 -6.49
CA LEU A 62 3.66 -8.98 -6.89
C LEU A 62 3.39 -8.50 -8.30
N ILE A 63 2.82 -9.40 -9.10
CA ILE A 63 2.37 -9.10 -10.46
C ILE A 63 0.85 -9.18 -10.48
N ASN A 64 0.21 -8.11 -10.91
CA ASN A 64 -1.23 -8.13 -11.15
C ASN A 64 -1.52 -8.93 -12.43
N THR A 65 -2.03 -10.13 -12.26
CA THR A 65 -2.35 -11.05 -13.36
C THR A 65 -3.74 -10.84 -13.93
N THR A 66 -4.55 -9.94 -13.34
CA THR A 66 -5.91 -9.64 -13.79
C THR A 66 -5.90 -8.60 -14.90
N ALA A 67 -6.81 -8.74 -15.86
CA ALA A 67 -7.04 -7.69 -16.85
C ALA A 67 -7.66 -6.47 -16.16
N PRO A 68 -7.14 -5.24 -16.40
CA PRO A 68 -7.71 -4.05 -15.80
C PRO A 68 -9.16 -3.81 -16.24
N SER A 69 -10.02 -3.45 -15.28
CA SER A 69 -11.39 -3.03 -15.54
C SER A 69 -11.45 -1.61 -16.12
N THR A 70 -12.58 -1.28 -16.76
CA THR A 70 -12.88 0.04 -17.30
C THR A 70 -14.21 0.55 -16.75
N VAL A 71 -14.26 1.85 -16.41
CA VAL A 71 -15.49 2.56 -16.01
C VAL A 71 -15.83 3.68 -17.01
N LEU A 72 -14.89 4.02 -17.88
CA LEU A 72 -15.06 4.96 -18.99
C LEU A 72 -14.93 4.19 -20.31
N SER A 73 -15.81 4.46 -21.27
CA SER A 73 -15.59 4.06 -22.67
C SER A 73 -14.37 4.83 -23.24
N GLU A 74 -13.87 4.41 -24.39
CA GLU A 74 -12.76 5.12 -25.07
C GLU A 74 -13.12 6.57 -25.37
N ASP A 75 -14.32 6.85 -25.89
CA ASP A 75 -14.80 8.21 -26.14
C ASP A 75 -14.92 9.04 -24.85
N ALA A 76 -15.41 8.44 -23.76
CA ALA A 76 -15.50 9.13 -22.48
C ALA A 76 -14.10 9.40 -21.88
N LEU A 77 -13.17 8.47 -22.01
CA LEU A 77 -11.78 8.65 -21.60
C LEU A 77 -11.10 9.77 -22.39
N GLU A 78 -11.33 9.83 -23.71
CA GLU A 78 -10.84 10.91 -24.57
C GLU A 78 -11.47 12.25 -24.19
N ALA A 79 -12.77 12.30 -23.90
CA ALA A 79 -13.43 13.52 -23.45
C ALA A 79 -12.83 14.06 -22.13
N VAL A 80 -12.54 13.19 -21.16
CA VAL A 80 -11.85 13.57 -19.92
C VAL A 80 -10.45 14.10 -20.20
N HIS A 81 -9.69 13.44 -21.07
CA HIS A 81 -8.36 13.87 -21.48
C HIS A 81 -8.39 15.26 -22.11
N GLN A 82 -9.24 15.47 -23.10
CA GLN A 82 -9.35 16.76 -23.81
C GLN A 82 -9.81 17.89 -22.88
N ALA A 83 -10.77 17.62 -21.98
CA ALA A 83 -11.19 18.61 -20.99
C ALA A 83 -10.05 19.00 -20.04
N SER A 84 -9.20 18.05 -19.64
CA SER A 84 -8.02 18.33 -18.80
C SER A 84 -6.99 19.18 -19.51
N LEU A 85 -6.73 18.93 -20.81
CA LEU A 85 -5.84 19.77 -21.62
C LEU A 85 -6.42 21.18 -21.79
N THR A 86 -7.73 21.31 -22.01
CA THR A 86 -8.41 22.60 -22.10
C THR A 86 -8.25 23.42 -20.80
N ILE A 87 -8.34 22.77 -19.61
CA ILE A 87 -8.05 23.44 -18.33
C ILE A 87 -6.63 24.01 -18.34
N LEU A 88 -5.64 23.24 -18.77
CA LEU A 88 -4.24 23.67 -18.77
C LEU A 88 -3.95 24.78 -19.78
N GLU A 89 -4.61 24.77 -20.94
CA GLU A 89 -4.44 25.77 -21.97
C GLU A 89 -5.17 27.09 -21.68
N GLU A 90 -6.44 27.01 -21.26
CA GLU A 90 -7.29 28.19 -21.15
C GLU A 90 -7.27 28.81 -19.76
N ILE A 91 -7.27 27.96 -18.69
CA ILE A 91 -7.28 28.39 -17.30
C ILE A 91 -5.88 28.43 -16.73
N GLY A 92 -5.09 27.37 -16.92
CA GLY A 92 -3.76 27.18 -16.37
C GLY A 92 -3.76 26.83 -14.88
N MET A 93 -2.58 26.88 -14.27
CA MET A 93 -2.36 26.64 -12.84
C MET A 93 -1.59 27.80 -12.20
N ASP A 94 -1.81 28.03 -10.91
CA ASP A 94 -0.99 28.94 -10.12
C ASP A 94 0.25 28.20 -9.60
N ILE A 95 1.41 28.64 -10.08
CA ILE A 95 2.73 28.11 -9.76
C ILE A 95 3.43 29.11 -8.84
N VAL A 96 3.40 28.87 -7.53
CA VAL A 96 3.77 29.89 -6.53
C VAL A 96 5.28 30.18 -6.53
N LEU A 97 6.14 29.21 -6.85
CA LEU A 97 7.58 29.36 -6.82
C LEU A 97 8.11 30.10 -8.09
N PRO A 98 8.74 31.27 -7.97
CA PRO A 98 9.31 32.00 -9.13
C PRO A 98 10.29 31.17 -9.95
N GLU A 99 11.19 30.43 -9.32
CA GLU A 99 12.15 29.55 -10.01
C GLU A 99 11.45 28.51 -10.90
N ALA A 100 10.34 27.95 -10.44
CA ALA A 100 9.56 26.98 -11.23
C ALA A 100 8.91 27.65 -12.45
N ARG A 101 8.35 28.86 -12.28
CA ARG A 101 7.79 29.63 -13.41
C ARG A 101 8.83 29.94 -14.49
N GLU A 102 10.05 30.33 -14.08
CA GLU A 102 11.15 30.59 -15.02
C GLU A 102 11.54 29.31 -15.79
N ARG A 103 11.63 28.18 -15.12
CA ARG A 103 11.91 26.88 -15.77
C ARG A 103 10.80 26.47 -16.74
N MET A 104 9.53 26.62 -16.34
CA MET A 104 8.37 26.33 -17.19
C MET A 104 8.33 27.26 -18.41
N LYS A 105 8.61 28.56 -18.22
CA LYS A 105 8.71 29.53 -19.29
C LYS A 105 9.84 29.18 -20.29
N ALA A 106 11.00 28.81 -19.79
CA ALA A 106 12.12 28.37 -20.61
C ALA A 106 11.80 27.10 -21.41
N ALA A 107 10.92 26.24 -20.91
CA ALA A 107 10.42 25.05 -21.61
C ALA A 107 9.29 25.35 -22.63
N GLY A 108 8.77 26.57 -22.65
CA GLY A 108 7.74 27.00 -23.61
C GLY A 108 6.33 27.22 -23.03
N ALA A 109 6.16 27.13 -21.70
CA ALA A 109 4.89 27.48 -21.08
C ALA A 109 4.66 28.99 -21.02
N GLU A 110 3.40 29.41 -21.08
CA GLU A 110 3.01 30.83 -20.98
C GLU A 110 2.88 31.23 -19.51
N VAL A 111 3.72 32.16 -19.05
CA VAL A 111 3.63 32.77 -17.74
C VAL A 111 2.95 34.13 -17.85
N THR A 112 1.80 34.29 -17.18
CA THR A 112 1.07 35.57 -17.14
C THR A 112 1.84 36.60 -16.30
N PRO A 113 2.28 37.74 -16.90
CA PRO A 113 3.08 38.73 -16.18
C PRO A 113 2.40 39.26 -14.92
N GLY A 114 3.16 39.36 -13.81
CA GLY A 114 2.67 39.90 -12.54
C GLY A 114 1.76 38.95 -11.73
N THR A 115 1.62 37.71 -12.15
CA THR A 115 0.81 36.68 -11.47
C THR A 115 1.60 35.39 -11.31
N ASP A 116 1.02 34.43 -10.55
CA ASP A 116 1.55 33.06 -10.43
C ASP A 116 1.02 32.13 -11.54
N ARG A 117 0.15 32.63 -12.43
CA ARG A 117 -0.56 31.85 -13.43
C ARG A 117 0.37 31.40 -14.56
N VAL A 118 0.37 30.09 -14.81
CA VAL A 118 1.05 29.44 -15.93
C VAL A 118 0.03 28.64 -16.74
N ARG A 119 0.04 28.84 -18.06
CA ARG A 119 -0.72 28.06 -19.04
C ARG A 119 0.22 27.18 -19.84
N PHE A 120 -0.28 26.02 -20.23
CA PHE A 120 0.52 25.02 -20.92
C PHE A 120 -0.15 24.66 -22.24
N ASP A 121 0.57 24.88 -23.33
CA ASP A 121 0.16 24.33 -24.64
C ASP A 121 0.04 22.79 -24.53
N ARG A 122 -1.01 22.24 -25.16
CA ARG A 122 -1.23 20.77 -25.10
C ARG A 122 -0.09 19.98 -25.73
N GLY A 123 0.54 20.51 -26.80
CA GLY A 123 1.69 19.88 -27.44
C GLY A 123 2.89 19.80 -26.49
N LEU A 124 3.13 20.84 -25.67
CA LEU A 124 4.15 20.84 -24.64
C LEU A 124 3.87 19.75 -23.58
N ILE A 125 2.64 19.66 -23.10
CA ILE A 125 2.26 18.61 -22.11
C ILE A 125 2.49 17.22 -22.69
N LEU A 126 2.03 16.97 -23.91
CA LEU A 126 2.16 15.65 -24.55
C LEU A 126 3.62 15.29 -24.86
N ASP A 127 4.46 16.26 -25.26
CA ASP A 127 5.90 16.04 -25.48
C ASP A 127 6.62 15.69 -24.16
N MET A 128 6.29 16.38 -23.06
CA MET A 128 6.84 16.03 -21.74
C MET A 128 6.40 14.64 -21.30
N LEU A 129 5.12 14.30 -21.43
CA LEU A 129 4.60 12.97 -21.07
C LEU A 129 5.29 11.84 -21.85
N ALA A 130 5.57 12.05 -23.13
CA ALA A 130 6.26 11.06 -23.97
C ALA A 130 7.69 10.73 -23.49
N SER A 131 8.28 11.58 -22.65
CA SER A 131 9.62 11.36 -22.08
C SER A 131 9.62 10.60 -20.74
N VAL A 132 8.44 10.35 -20.14
CA VAL A 132 8.33 9.61 -18.87
C VAL A 132 8.68 8.14 -19.08
N PRO A 133 9.57 7.56 -18.25
CA PRO A 133 9.83 6.12 -18.31
C PRO A 133 8.61 5.32 -17.86
N PRO A 134 8.13 4.34 -18.66
CA PRO A 134 6.93 3.55 -18.34
C PRO A 134 7.15 2.56 -17.19
N ALA A 135 8.41 2.30 -16.85
CA ALA A 135 8.80 1.44 -15.75
C ALA A 135 10.21 1.82 -15.25
N PHE A 136 10.46 1.59 -13.98
CA PHE A 136 11.77 1.80 -13.35
C PHE A 136 11.88 1.00 -12.05
N THR A 137 13.13 0.77 -11.61
CA THR A 137 13.43 0.12 -10.32
C THR A 137 13.69 1.18 -9.25
N MET A 138 13.10 1.04 -8.08
CA MET A 138 13.55 1.74 -6.87
C MET A 138 14.48 0.83 -6.08
N HIS A 139 15.69 1.33 -5.81
CA HIS A 139 16.77 0.57 -5.19
C HIS A 139 16.76 0.75 -3.68
N ALA A 140 16.50 -0.33 -2.97
CA ALA A 140 16.56 -0.38 -1.52
C ALA A 140 18.01 -0.49 -1.01
N ARG A 141 18.22 -0.26 0.29
CA ARG A 141 19.50 -0.54 0.96
C ARG A 141 19.89 -2.02 0.85
N ASN A 142 18.91 -2.91 0.96
CA ASN A 142 19.05 -4.34 0.66
C ASN A 142 18.56 -4.61 -0.77
N PRO A 143 19.43 -5.03 -1.71
CA PRO A 143 19.02 -5.28 -3.09
C PRO A 143 17.88 -6.31 -3.26
N LEU A 144 17.70 -7.23 -2.30
CA LEU A 144 16.57 -8.17 -2.29
C LEU A 144 15.22 -7.47 -2.03
N ARG A 145 15.23 -6.21 -1.60
CA ARG A 145 14.07 -5.36 -1.35
C ARG A 145 13.88 -4.28 -2.42
N ASN A 146 14.60 -4.36 -3.53
CA ASN A 146 14.33 -3.52 -4.67
C ASN A 146 12.89 -3.72 -5.14
N VAL A 147 12.26 -2.66 -5.61
CA VAL A 147 10.88 -2.70 -6.10
C VAL A 147 10.78 -2.20 -7.53
N GLU A 148 10.10 -2.99 -8.36
CA GLU A 148 9.82 -2.64 -9.76
C GLU A 148 8.51 -1.86 -9.84
N ILE A 149 8.53 -0.72 -10.51
CA ILE A 149 7.38 0.17 -10.71
C ILE A 149 7.02 0.20 -12.21
N GLY A 150 5.73 0.09 -12.50
CA GLY A 150 5.21 0.11 -13.87
C GLY A 150 4.82 -1.29 -14.38
N GLY A 151 4.33 -1.37 -15.62
CA GLY A 151 3.75 -2.59 -16.16
C GLY A 151 2.63 -3.13 -15.27
N ASN A 152 2.70 -4.40 -14.94
CA ASN A 152 1.74 -5.07 -14.05
C ASN A 152 2.27 -5.26 -12.62
N ASN A 153 3.39 -4.64 -12.26
CA ASN A 153 3.93 -4.72 -10.90
C ASN A 153 2.99 -4.01 -9.92
N LEU A 154 2.83 -4.60 -8.72
CA LEU A 154 2.00 -4.08 -7.64
C LEU A 154 2.84 -3.96 -6.37
N VAL A 155 2.95 -2.75 -5.85
CA VAL A 155 3.79 -2.40 -4.69
C VAL A 155 2.95 -1.78 -3.60
N PHE A 156 3.07 -2.28 -2.37
CA PHE A 156 2.35 -1.78 -1.20
C PHE A 156 3.28 -0.99 -0.27
N ALA A 157 2.88 0.24 0.06
CA ALA A 157 3.52 1.12 1.03
C ALA A 157 2.65 1.27 2.28
N GLN A 158 3.26 1.29 3.46
CA GLN A 158 2.51 1.45 4.73
C GLN A 158 1.76 2.79 4.82
N VAL A 159 1.01 2.98 5.92
CA VAL A 159 0.39 4.25 6.30
C VAL A 159 1.41 5.40 6.34
N ALA A 160 0.96 6.62 6.04
CA ALA A 160 1.77 7.83 6.07
C ALA A 160 0.98 9.04 6.56
N SER A 161 1.72 10.01 7.13
CA SER A 161 1.27 11.39 7.43
C SER A 161 0.17 11.50 8.49
N ALA A 162 -0.07 10.49 9.30
CA ALA A 162 -1.07 10.56 10.36
C ALA A 162 -0.55 11.38 11.57
N PRO A 163 -1.26 12.41 12.04
CA PRO A 163 -0.88 13.16 13.24
C PRO A 163 -1.14 12.40 14.54
N PHE A 164 -2.01 11.40 14.50
CA PHE A 164 -2.40 10.60 15.66
C PHE A 164 -2.13 9.12 15.44
N VAL A 165 -2.04 8.40 16.54
CA VAL A 165 -1.94 6.94 16.57
C VAL A 165 -3.00 6.40 17.51
N THR A 166 -3.46 5.18 17.25
CA THR A 166 -4.40 4.47 18.14
C THR A 166 -4.04 3.01 18.29
N ASP A 167 -4.27 2.51 19.48
CA ASP A 167 -4.34 1.08 19.79
C ASP A 167 -5.44 0.84 20.84
N ARG A 168 -5.82 -0.43 20.98
CA ARG A 168 -6.90 -0.83 21.90
C ARG A 168 -6.61 -0.51 23.37
N ASP A 169 -5.34 -0.60 23.78
CA ASP A 169 -4.98 -0.52 25.19
C ASP A 169 -4.89 0.93 25.68
N THR A 170 -4.40 1.83 24.83
CA THR A 170 -4.11 3.22 25.20
C THR A 170 -5.00 4.23 24.50
N GLY A 171 -5.78 3.80 23.51
CA GLY A 171 -6.67 4.65 22.76
C GLY A 171 -5.94 5.60 21.78
N ARG A 172 -6.66 6.60 21.29
CA ARG A 172 -6.18 7.62 20.35
C ARG A 172 -5.32 8.66 21.09
N ARG A 173 -4.13 8.94 20.55
CA ARG A 173 -3.17 9.91 21.11
C ARG A 173 -2.35 10.57 20.00
N ALA A 174 -1.70 11.69 20.32
CA ALA A 174 -0.71 12.28 19.43
C ALA A 174 0.46 11.31 19.19
N GLY A 175 0.97 11.29 17.96
CA GLY A 175 2.13 10.45 17.64
C GLY A 175 3.40 10.89 18.35
N ASN A 176 4.29 9.94 18.61
CA ASN A 176 5.61 10.17 19.17
C ASN A 176 6.65 9.28 18.49
N GLN A 177 7.93 9.47 18.81
CA GLN A 177 9.00 8.72 18.18
C GLN A 177 8.95 7.21 18.46
N ASP A 178 8.47 6.80 19.64
CA ASP A 178 8.34 5.37 19.96
C ASP A 178 7.24 4.70 19.12
N ASP A 179 6.09 5.34 18.96
CA ASP A 179 5.03 4.87 18.08
C ASP A 179 5.48 4.83 16.60
N PHE A 180 6.20 5.85 16.16
CA PHE A 180 6.82 5.89 14.83
C PHE A 180 7.71 4.65 14.62
N ARG A 181 8.64 4.39 15.54
CA ARG A 181 9.57 3.25 15.48
C ARG A 181 8.85 1.91 15.49
N LYS A 182 7.79 1.77 16.31
CA LYS A 182 6.96 0.55 16.34
C LYS A 182 6.29 0.28 15.00
N LEU A 183 5.70 1.29 14.37
CA LEU A 183 5.06 1.14 13.07
C LEU A 183 6.08 0.81 11.96
N VAL A 184 7.28 1.41 11.99
CA VAL A 184 8.37 1.07 11.05
C VAL A 184 8.82 -0.39 11.24
N LYS A 185 8.96 -0.85 12.49
CA LYS A 185 9.29 -2.26 12.79
C LYS A 185 8.22 -3.23 12.30
N LEU A 186 6.94 -2.88 12.43
CA LEU A 186 5.85 -3.68 11.87
C LEU A 186 5.94 -3.75 10.36
N ALA A 187 6.19 -2.63 9.67
CA ALA A 187 6.36 -2.62 8.21
C ALA A 187 7.55 -3.49 7.76
N GLN A 188 8.66 -3.47 8.50
CA GLN A 188 9.81 -4.34 8.22
C GLN A 188 9.46 -5.82 8.39
N SER A 189 8.59 -6.16 9.34
CA SER A 189 8.26 -7.55 9.71
C SER A 189 7.35 -8.27 8.73
N TYR A 190 6.86 -7.60 7.68
CA TYR A 190 5.96 -8.18 6.68
C TYR A 190 6.48 -7.94 5.25
N ASP A 191 6.70 -9.01 4.51
CA ASP A 191 7.21 -8.94 3.14
C ASP A 191 6.22 -8.31 2.16
N VAL A 192 4.91 -8.43 2.44
CA VAL A 192 3.85 -7.81 1.63
C VAL A 192 3.85 -6.27 1.72
N ILE A 193 4.50 -5.68 2.72
CA ILE A 193 4.77 -4.24 2.77
C ILE A 193 6.13 -4.01 2.12
N HIS A 194 6.16 -3.48 0.92
CA HIS A 194 7.37 -3.36 0.09
C HIS A 194 8.18 -2.11 0.41
N THR A 195 7.50 -1.01 0.78
CA THR A 195 8.15 0.27 1.11
C THR A 195 7.55 0.86 2.38
N THR A 196 8.31 1.73 3.06
CA THR A 196 7.71 2.58 4.09
C THR A 196 6.98 3.74 3.43
N GLY A 197 5.90 4.23 4.07
CA GLY A 197 5.13 5.37 3.60
C GLY A 197 5.72 6.74 3.96
N GLY A 198 6.88 6.78 4.60
CA GLY A 198 7.45 7.97 5.22
C GLY A 198 7.20 7.95 6.72
N TYR A 199 6.57 8.98 7.27
CA TYR A 199 6.17 8.97 8.68
C TYR A 199 4.85 8.22 8.83
N PRO A 200 4.85 6.99 9.35
CA PRO A 200 3.59 6.27 9.58
C PRO A 200 2.71 7.02 10.59
N VAL A 201 3.33 7.71 11.54
CA VAL A 201 2.73 8.69 12.42
C VAL A 201 3.71 9.84 12.63
N GLU A 202 3.22 11.05 12.78
CA GLU A 202 4.04 12.24 13.02
C GLU A 202 4.57 12.25 14.45
N PRO A 203 5.91 12.20 14.70
CA PRO A 203 6.47 12.24 16.05
C PRO A 203 6.54 13.69 16.54
N VAL A 204 5.47 14.17 17.16
CA VAL A 204 5.35 15.57 17.59
C VAL A 204 6.18 15.92 18.84
N ASP A 205 6.76 14.93 19.49
CA ASP A 205 7.73 15.05 20.57
C ASP A 205 9.12 15.49 20.10
N ILE A 206 9.37 15.47 18.78
CA ILE A 206 10.60 15.99 18.16
C ILE A 206 10.30 17.34 17.49
N HIS A 207 11.16 18.34 17.72
CA HIS A 207 10.99 19.66 17.10
C HIS A 207 10.96 19.58 15.57
N ALA A 208 10.06 20.32 14.93
CA ALA A 208 9.79 20.23 13.50
C ALA A 208 11.01 20.53 12.60
N SER A 209 11.96 21.38 13.06
CA SER A 209 13.17 21.73 12.31
C SER A 209 14.14 20.55 12.12
N ILE A 210 14.19 19.61 13.06
CA ILE A 210 15.14 18.47 13.06
C ILE A 210 14.43 17.11 12.94
N ARG A 211 13.09 17.07 13.04
CA ARG A 211 12.29 15.84 13.04
C ARG A 211 12.60 14.94 11.86
N HIS A 212 12.75 15.51 10.66
CA HIS A 212 13.05 14.73 9.45
C HIS A 212 14.37 13.99 9.54
N LEU A 213 15.38 14.54 10.23
CA LEU A 213 16.68 13.91 10.39
C LEU A 213 16.59 12.65 11.27
N ASP A 214 15.87 12.73 12.40
CA ASP A 214 15.64 11.59 13.28
C ASP A 214 14.80 10.51 12.61
N CYS A 215 13.70 10.92 11.97
CA CYS A 215 12.81 9.99 11.28
C CYS A 215 13.51 9.24 10.13
N LEU A 216 14.27 9.94 9.30
CA LEU A 216 14.99 9.33 8.18
C LEU A 216 16.13 8.43 8.67
N SER A 217 16.83 8.81 9.74
CA SER A 217 17.82 7.96 10.40
C SER A 217 17.18 6.68 10.95
N ASP A 218 16.01 6.79 11.61
CA ASP A 218 15.24 5.64 12.08
C ASP A 218 14.80 4.74 10.90
N LEU A 219 14.37 5.30 9.76
CA LEU A 219 14.02 4.53 8.56
C LEU A 219 15.22 3.75 8.03
N VAL A 220 16.40 4.36 7.90
CA VAL A 220 17.61 3.66 7.44
C VAL A 220 18.05 2.57 8.41
N THR A 221 17.88 2.78 9.73
CA THR A 221 18.40 1.85 10.74
C THR A 221 17.42 0.73 11.12
N LEU A 222 16.10 0.97 11.03
CA LEU A 222 15.07 0.01 11.44
C LEU A 222 14.47 -0.78 10.28
N THR A 223 14.70 -0.36 9.04
CA THR A 223 14.26 -1.09 7.85
C THR A 223 15.34 -1.09 6.78
N ASP A 224 15.30 -2.06 5.89
CA ASP A 224 16.16 -2.16 4.71
C ASP A 224 15.40 -1.92 3.39
N LYS A 225 14.17 -1.42 3.48
CA LYS A 225 13.25 -1.12 2.37
C LYS A 225 13.45 0.31 1.84
N VAL A 226 12.92 0.57 0.64
CA VAL A 226 12.78 1.93 0.09
C VAL A 226 11.88 2.77 1.00
N PHE A 227 12.16 4.06 1.13
CA PHE A 227 11.41 4.97 1.96
C PHE A 227 11.02 6.28 1.25
N HIS A 228 10.04 6.95 1.82
CA HIS A 228 9.51 8.24 1.38
C HIS A 228 10.20 9.39 2.14
N VAL A 229 10.53 10.47 1.42
CA VAL A 229 10.92 11.75 1.99
C VAL A 229 9.84 12.80 1.74
N TYR A 230 9.47 13.56 2.77
CA TYR A 230 8.45 14.60 2.63
C TYR A 230 8.99 15.83 1.91
N SER A 231 8.25 16.28 0.90
CA SER A 231 8.56 17.49 0.13
C SER A 231 8.06 18.75 0.83
N LEU A 232 8.59 19.02 2.01
CA LEU A 232 8.33 20.22 2.81
C LEU A 232 9.54 21.17 2.74
N GLY A 233 9.81 21.68 1.52
CA GLY A 233 10.93 22.55 1.23
C GLY A 233 12.18 21.83 0.71
N ARG A 234 13.08 22.60 0.10
CA ARG A 234 14.29 22.13 -0.60
C ARG A 234 15.19 21.27 0.29
N GLN A 235 15.52 21.80 1.47
CA GLN A 235 16.55 21.19 2.31
C GLN A 235 16.16 19.80 2.84
N ARG A 236 14.86 19.58 3.17
CA ARG A 236 14.40 18.25 3.59
C ARG A 236 14.59 17.18 2.51
N ASN A 237 14.36 17.55 1.24
CA ASN A 237 14.62 16.65 0.12
C ASN A 237 16.13 16.36 -0.03
N LEU A 238 16.99 17.38 0.07
CA LEU A 238 18.45 17.21 0.00
C LEU A 238 18.99 16.35 1.14
N ASP A 239 18.55 16.60 2.38
CA ASP A 239 18.90 15.77 3.53
C ASP A 239 18.44 14.31 3.34
N GLY A 240 17.24 14.11 2.81
CA GLY A 240 16.71 12.78 2.51
C GLY A 240 17.51 12.02 1.44
N ILE A 241 17.90 12.70 0.38
CA ILE A 241 18.75 12.14 -0.69
C ILE A 241 20.12 11.75 -0.13
N GLU A 242 20.73 12.61 0.69
CA GLU A 242 22.03 12.31 1.30
C GLU A 242 21.94 11.15 2.30
N ILE A 243 20.92 11.12 3.15
CA ILE A 243 20.67 10.00 4.08
C ILE A 243 20.47 8.69 3.33
N ALA A 244 19.73 8.69 2.21
CA ALA A 244 19.56 7.50 1.37
C ALA A 244 20.88 7.06 0.73
N ARG A 245 21.68 8.00 0.23
CA ARG A 245 23.02 7.75 -0.31
C ARG A 245 23.93 7.09 0.72
N ILE A 246 24.01 7.67 1.91
CA ILE A 246 24.79 7.12 3.04
C ILE A 246 24.27 5.73 3.39
N GLY A 247 22.96 5.58 3.59
CA GLY A 247 22.33 4.31 3.95
C GLY A 247 22.60 3.18 2.96
N ARG A 248 22.76 3.49 1.67
CA ARG A 248 23.15 2.55 0.62
C ARG A 248 24.67 2.38 0.48
N GLY A 249 25.48 3.25 1.07
CA GLY A 249 26.94 3.22 0.95
C GLY A 249 27.44 3.44 -0.47
N ILE A 250 26.79 4.31 -1.26
CA ILE A 250 27.10 4.56 -2.68
C ILE A 250 27.51 6.00 -2.95
N PRO A 251 28.25 6.28 -4.04
CA PRO A 251 28.54 7.66 -4.45
C PRO A 251 27.32 8.35 -5.07
N MET A 252 27.31 9.68 -5.12
CA MET A 252 26.19 10.48 -5.62
C MET A 252 25.90 10.19 -7.10
N GLU A 253 26.90 9.95 -7.93
CA GLU A 253 26.73 9.62 -9.35
C GLU A 253 25.95 8.31 -9.56
N GLN A 254 26.09 7.35 -8.65
CA GLN A 254 25.30 6.13 -8.66
C GLN A 254 23.89 6.41 -8.15
N MET A 255 23.75 7.22 -7.09
CA MET A 255 22.45 7.63 -6.56
C MET A 255 21.57 8.31 -7.62
N GLU A 256 22.15 9.16 -8.48
CA GLU A 256 21.45 9.87 -9.57
C GLU A 256 20.99 8.95 -10.73
N ARG A 257 21.56 7.75 -10.84
CA ARG A 257 21.17 6.73 -11.84
C ARG A 257 20.27 5.66 -11.27
N GLU A 258 20.28 5.49 -9.96
CA GLU A 258 19.52 4.46 -9.24
C GLU A 258 18.53 5.11 -8.29
N PRO A 259 17.27 5.36 -8.72
CA PRO A 259 16.24 5.89 -7.84
C PRO A 259 16.18 5.08 -6.54
N SER A 260 16.28 5.72 -5.38
CA SER A 260 16.44 5.03 -4.09
C SER A 260 15.43 5.47 -3.03
N LEU A 261 14.73 6.56 -3.30
CA LEU A 261 13.67 7.09 -2.48
C LEU A 261 12.64 7.79 -3.36
N PHE A 262 11.50 8.09 -2.79
CA PHE A 262 10.44 8.81 -3.48
C PHE A 262 9.88 9.95 -2.62
N THR A 263 9.24 10.92 -3.29
CA THR A 263 8.46 11.96 -2.65
C THR A 263 7.07 12.04 -3.24
N ILE A 264 6.09 12.43 -2.43
CA ILE A 264 4.72 12.70 -2.88
C ILE A 264 4.52 14.19 -2.98
N ILE A 265 4.05 14.61 -4.14
CA ILE A 265 3.67 15.99 -4.43
C ILE A 265 2.16 16.06 -4.49
N ASN A 266 1.55 16.63 -3.46
CA ASN A 266 0.14 16.97 -3.48
C ASN A 266 -0.02 18.36 -4.10
N THR A 267 -0.96 18.50 -5.01
CA THR A 267 -1.38 19.83 -5.49
C THR A 267 -2.24 20.51 -4.41
N SER A 268 -2.16 21.82 -4.33
CA SER A 268 -3.07 22.62 -3.50
C SER A 268 -4.35 22.87 -4.31
N SER A 269 -5.15 21.80 -4.50
CA SER A 269 -6.36 21.84 -5.31
C SER A 269 -7.37 22.90 -4.83
N PRO A 270 -7.99 23.67 -5.74
CA PRO A 270 -7.94 23.54 -7.19
C PRO A 270 -6.76 24.27 -7.86
N LEU A 271 -6.13 23.62 -8.81
CA LEU A 271 -5.23 24.18 -9.83
C LEU A 271 -4.06 25.03 -9.28
N ARG A 272 -3.41 24.58 -8.21
CA ARG A 272 -2.29 25.30 -7.59
C ARG A 272 -1.18 24.33 -7.17
N LEU A 273 0.09 24.77 -7.29
CA LEU A 273 1.26 24.12 -6.72
C LEU A 273 2.03 25.13 -5.83
N ASP A 274 2.23 24.76 -4.58
CA ASP A 274 2.94 25.59 -3.62
C ASP A 274 4.47 25.51 -3.74
N GLY A 275 5.16 26.44 -3.06
CA GLY A 275 6.60 26.56 -3.13
C GLY A 275 7.35 25.31 -2.63
N PRO A 276 7.07 24.78 -1.44
CA PRO A 276 7.70 23.58 -0.91
C PRO A 276 7.58 22.36 -1.81
N MET A 277 6.39 22.11 -2.39
CA MET A 277 6.15 20.99 -3.32
C MET A 277 6.95 21.18 -4.63
N LEU A 278 6.96 22.40 -5.18
CA LEU A 278 7.74 22.72 -6.39
C LEU A 278 9.25 22.56 -6.17
N GLN A 279 9.77 22.96 -5.00
CA GLN A 279 11.17 22.71 -4.63
C GLN A 279 11.48 21.21 -4.59
N GLY A 280 10.57 20.40 -4.06
CA GLY A 280 10.71 18.94 -4.06
C GLY A 280 10.76 18.36 -5.47
N ILE A 281 9.90 18.79 -6.37
CA ILE A 281 9.95 18.37 -7.78
C ILE A 281 11.32 18.68 -8.37
N ILE A 282 11.83 19.90 -8.16
CA ILE A 282 13.13 20.33 -8.70
C ILE A 282 14.26 19.44 -8.17
N GLU A 283 14.37 19.27 -6.85
CA GLU A 283 15.50 18.58 -6.25
C GLU A 283 15.50 17.07 -6.52
N MET A 284 14.33 16.44 -6.44
CA MET A 284 14.18 15.02 -6.68
C MET A 284 14.40 14.67 -8.15
N SER A 285 13.73 15.39 -9.08
CA SER A 285 13.86 15.13 -10.51
C SER A 285 15.27 15.40 -11.02
N ALA A 286 15.92 16.49 -10.57
CA ALA A 286 17.29 16.81 -10.98
C ALA A 286 18.28 15.70 -10.61
N ARG A 287 18.04 14.99 -9.52
CA ARG A 287 18.88 13.88 -9.02
C ARG A 287 18.34 12.48 -9.36
N GLY A 288 17.39 12.38 -10.30
CA GLY A 288 16.86 11.11 -10.76
C GLY A 288 16.07 10.33 -9.71
N GLN A 289 15.59 10.99 -8.65
CA GLN A 289 14.77 10.35 -7.64
C GLN A 289 13.29 10.42 -8.02
N VAL A 290 12.48 9.52 -7.43
CA VAL A 290 11.09 9.34 -7.86
C VAL A 290 10.19 10.45 -7.31
N VAL A 291 9.42 11.05 -8.20
CA VAL A 291 8.34 11.99 -7.85
C VAL A 291 6.99 11.32 -8.09
N VAL A 292 6.08 11.43 -7.14
CA VAL A 292 4.70 10.93 -7.26
C VAL A 292 3.75 12.12 -7.22
N VAL A 293 3.24 12.53 -8.38
CA VAL A 293 2.33 13.68 -8.47
C VAL A 293 0.92 13.21 -8.14
N THR A 294 0.39 13.65 -7.01
CA THR A 294 -0.86 13.15 -6.46
C THR A 294 -1.81 14.29 -6.08
N PRO A 295 -2.66 14.74 -6.99
CA PRO A 295 -3.74 15.67 -6.64
C PRO A 295 -4.71 15.02 -5.64
N PHE A 296 -5.08 15.79 -4.62
CA PHE A 296 -6.11 15.42 -3.65
C PHE A 296 -7.39 16.20 -3.98
N THR A 297 -8.23 15.62 -4.85
CA THR A 297 -9.42 16.30 -5.38
C THR A 297 -10.70 15.69 -4.78
N LEU A 298 -11.23 16.36 -3.75
CA LEU A 298 -12.50 15.99 -3.14
C LEU A 298 -13.67 16.64 -3.88
N ALA A 299 -14.46 15.84 -4.59
CA ALA A 299 -15.66 16.29 -5.27
C ALA A 299 -16.65 16.92 -4.27
N GLY A 300 -17.09 18.13 -4.59
CA GLY A 300 -17.97 18.93 -3.74
C GLY A 300 -17.27 19.90 -2.78
N ALA A 301 -15.94 19.81 -2.63
CA ALA A 301 -15.16 20.74 -1.81
C ALA A 301 -13.98 21.36 -2.56
N MET A 302 -13.08 20.53 -3.10
CA MET A 302 -11.84 20.96 -3.75
C MET A 302 -11.90 20.78 -5.29
N ALA A 303 -12.99 20.23 -5.79
CA ALA A 303 -13.24 19.96 -7.19
C ALA A 303 -14.75 20.03 -7.48
N PRO A 304 -15.17 20.06 -8.76
CA PRO A 304 -16.59 19.98 -9.12
C PRO A 304 -17.28 18.81 -8.40
N VAL A 305 -18.57 18.96 -8.09
CA VAL A 305 -19.33 17.96 -7.31
C VAL A 305 -19.54 16.62 -8.05
N THR A 306 -19.31 16.60 -9.36
CA THR A 306 -19.37 15.36 -10.14
C THR A 306 -18.03 14.65 -10.14
N ILE A 307 -18.04 13.32 -10.01
CA ILE A 307 -16.80 12.52 -10.07
C ILE A 307 -16.08 12.71 -11.40
N ALA A 308 -16.78 12.82 -12.52
CA ALA A 308 -16.16 13.10 -13.80
C ALA A 308 -15.41 14.44 -13.80
N GLY A 309 -16.01 15.51 -13.29
CA GLY A 309 -15.36 16.82 -13.16
C GLY A 309 -14.17 16.80 -12.20
N ALA A 310 -14.26 16.08 -11.09
CA ALA A 310 -13.16 15.91 -10.15
C ALA A 310 -11.99 15.12 -10.79
N VAL A 311 -12.26 14.09 -11.58
CA VAL A 311 -11.25 13.33 -12.33
C VAL A 311 -10.60 14.19 -13.44
N VAL A 312 -11.37 15.03 -14.15
CA VAL A 312 -10.82 15.99 -15.11
C VAL A 312 -9.83 16.95 -14.45
N GLN A 313 -10.19 17.51 -13.29
CA GLN A 313 -9.29 18.40 -12.55
C GLN A 313 -8.06 17.67 -12.02
N GLN A 314 -8.25 16.49 -11.38
CA GLN A 314 -7.14 15.63 -10.95
C GLN A 314 -6.16 15.38 -12.11
N ASN A 315 -6.69 15.05 -13.29
CA ASN A 315 -5.87 14.75 -14.44
C ASN A 315 -5.09 15.99 -14.90
N ALA A 316 -5.72 17.17 -15.00
CA ALA A 316 -5.05 18.41 -15.35
C ALA A 316 -3.89 18.74 -14.40
N GLU A 317 -4.14 18.68 -13.08
CA GLU A 317 -3.13 18.96 -12.06
C GLU A 317 -1.99 17.92 -12.09
N ALA A 318 -2.30 16.63 -12.27
CA ALA A 318 -1.30 15.57 -12.39
C ALA A 318 -0.42 15.77 -13.65
N LEU A 319 -1.02 16.06 -14.80
CA LEU A 319 -0.30 16.28 -16.05
C LEU A 319 0.67 17.47 -15.96
N ALA A 320 0.26 18.58 -15.35
CA ALA A 320 1.13 19.74 -15.15
C ALA A 320 2.33 19.41 -14.24
N GLY A 321 2.09 18.72 -13.12
CA GLY A 321 3.17 18.30 -12.21
C GLY A 321 4.14 17.30 -12.86
N ILE A 322 3.63 16.31 -13.60
CA ILE A 322 4.43 15.34 -14.36
C ILE A 322 5.25 16.05 -15.43
N ALA A 323 4.63 16.93 -16.22
CA ALA A 323 5.35 17.71 -17.23
C ALA A 323 6.48 18.53 -16.61
N PHE A 324 6.26 19.12 -15.43
CA PHE A 324 7.30 19.88 -14.75
C PHE A 324 8.48 19.01 -14.32
N THR A 325 8.28 17.76 -13.88
CA THR A 325 9.40 16.84 -13.60
C THR A 325 10.28 16.65 -14.83
N GLN A 326 9.67 16.54 -16.02
CA GLN A 326 10.36 16.34 -17.29
C GLN A 326 11.01 17.63 -17.81
N MET A 327 10.47 18.80 -17.50
CA MET A 327 11.11 20.09 -17.77
C MET A 327 12.37 20.29 -16.90
N VAL A 328 12.41 19.73 -15.69
CA VAL A 328 13.61 19.72 -14.84
C VAL A 328 14.64 18.73 -15.37
N ARG A 329 14.22 17.50 -15.67
CA ARG A 329 15.09 16.44 -16.23
C ARG A 329 14.25 15.48 -17.07
N ARG A 330 14.44 15.49 -18.39
CA ARG A 330 13.78 14.51 -19.27
C ARG A 330 14.19 13.09 -18.89
N GLY A 331 13.22 12.18 -18.83
CA GLY A 331 13.42 10.80 -18.39
C GLY A 331 13.49 10.63 -16.87
N ALA A 332 13.22 11.67 -16.06
CA ALA A 332 13.11 11.52 -14.61
C ALA A 332 11.96 10.57 -14.25
N PRO A 333 12.16 9.63 -13.30
CA PRO A 333 11.12 8.69 -12.90
C PRO A 333 9.99 9.43 -12.17
N VAL A 334 8.76 9.24 -12.65
CA VAL A 334 7.57 9.87 -12.08
C VAL A 334 6.39 8.91 -12.14
N MET A 335 5.46 9.04 -11.17
CA MET A 335 4.20 8.29 -11.15
C MET A 335 3.02 9.25 -11.26
N TYR A 336 2.02 8.87 -12.04
CA TYR A 336 0.70 9.49 -12.06
C TYR A 336 -0.05 9.08 -10.80
N GLY A 337 -0.36 10.01 -9.92
CA GLY A 337 -1.11 9.75 -8.68
C GLY A 337 -2.56 10.20 -8.81
N GLY A 338 -3.47 9.40 -8.24
CA GLY A 338 -4.87 9.73 -8.08
C GLY A 338 -5.30 9.56 -6.61
N PHE A 339 -5.99 10.59 -6.10
CA PHE A 339 -6.58 10.57 -4.77
C PHE A 339 -7.93 11.30 -4.77
N THR A 340 -8.74 11.02 -5.79
CA THR A 340 -10.08 11.61 -5.94
C THR A 340 -11.11 10.77 -5.21
N SER A 341 -11.92 11.42 -4.39
CA SER A 341 -13.12 10.91 -3.75
C SER A 341 -14.16 12.03 -3.69
N ASN A 342 -15.16 11.88 -2.84
CA ASN A 342 -16.15 12.92 -2.55
C ASN A 342 -16.14 13.29 -1.07
N VAL A 343 -16.78 14.39 -0.74
CA VAL A 343 -17.14 14.70 0.65
C VAL A 343 -18.56 14.20 0.95
N ASP A 344 -18.80 13.86 2.20
CA ASP A 344 -20.17 13.79 2.69
C ASP A 344 -20.74 15.20 2.72
N MET A 345 -21.77 15.46 1.91
CA MET A 345 -22.34 16.81 1.75
C MET A 345 -23.03 17.36 3.01
N LYS A 346 -23.22 16.54 4.05
CA LYS A 346 -23.82 16.96 5.32
C LYS A 346 -22.76 17.44 6.32
N THR A 347 -21.64 16.73 6.39
CA THR A 347 -20.58 16.98 7.37
C THR A 347 -19.35 17.65 6.79
N GLY A 348 -19.16 17.59 5.47
CA GLY A 348 -17.95 18.02 4.78
C GLY A 348 -16.75 17.06 4.94
N ALA A 349 -16.92 15.95 5.65
CA ALA A 349 -15.86 14.97 5.85
C ALA A 349 -15.57 14.19 4.56
N PRO A 350 -14.29 13.83 4.30
CA PRO A 350 -13.95 12.96 3.18
C PRO A 350 -14.62 11.59 3.31
N ALA A 351 -15.23 11.10 2.23
CA ALA A 351 -15.83 9.78 2.16
C ALA A 351 -14.90 8.84 1.37
N PHE A 352 -14.56 7.68 1.96
CA PHE A 352 -13.66 6.70 1.38
C PHE A 352 -14.28 5.30 1.36
N GLY A 353 -13.75 4.41 0.51
CA GLY A 353 -14.33 3.08 0.31
C GLY A 353 -15.73 3.11 -0.33
N THR A 354 -16.08 4.22 -0.97
CA THR A 354 -17.37 4.47 -1.61
C THR A 354 -17.34 4.09 -3.10
N PRO A 355 -18.50 3.91 -3.74
CA PRO A 355 -18.55 3.70 -5.20
C PRO A 355 -17.90 4.83 -6.00
N GLU A 356 -17.97 6.07 -5.51
CA GLU A 356 -17.35 7.25 -6.09
C GLU A 356 -15.81 7.10 -6.11
N TYR A 357 -15.22 6.73 -4.97
CA TYR A 357 -13.79 6.44 -4.85
C TYR A 357 -13.36 5.31 -5.80
N MET A 358 -14.11 4.20 -5.81
CA MET A 358 -13.82 3.07 -6.70
C MET A 358 -13.80 3.47 -8.18
N LYS A 359 -14.81 4.24 -8.62
CA LYS A 359 -14.89 4.75 -10.01
C LYS A 359 -13.72 5.68 -10.32
N ALA A 360 -13.38 6.59 -9.42
CA ALA A 360 -12.27 7.53 -9.61
C ALA A 360 -10.92 6.79 -9.70
N VAL A 361 -10.69 5.76 -8.88
CA VAL A 361 -9.48 4.93 -8.93
C VAL A 361 -9.36 4.18 -10.26
N ILE A 362 -10.43 3.56 -10.75
CA ILE A 362 -10.40 2.82 -12.02
C ILE A 362 -10.23 3.79 -13.20
N ALA A 363 -10.93 4.94 -13.20
CA ALA A 363 -10.76 5.98 -14.23
C ALA A 363 -9.34 6.54 -14.24
N GLY A 364 -8.74 6.80 -13.08
CA GLY A 364 -7.34 7.21 -12.94
C GLY A 364 -6.38 6.17 -13.54
N GLY A 365 -6.64 4.89 -13.32
CA GLY A 365 -5.88 3.80 -13.95
C GLY A 365 -6.01 3.75 -15.46
N GLN A 366 -7.20 4.05 -16.02
CA GLN A 366 -7.39 4.17 -17.47
C GLN A 366 -6.59 5.35 -18.04
N LEU A 367 -6.56 6.51 -17.36
CA LEU A 367 -5.78 7.68 -17.76
C LEU A 367 -4.27 7.39 -17.68
N ALA A 368 -3.77 6.80 -16.60
CA ALA A 368 -2.37 6.44 -16.45
C ALA A 368 -1.89 5.49 -17.56
N ARG A 369 -2.69 4.48 -17.91
CA ARG A 369 -2.41 3.58 -19.05
C ARG A 369 -2.44 4.31 -20.40
N LYS A 370 -3.38 5.25 -20.61
CA LYS A 370 -3.42 6.09 -21.81
C LYS A 370 -2.11 6.87 -21.99
N TYR A 371 -1.51 7.34 -20.90
CA TYR A 371 -0.25 8.09 -20.93
C TYR A 371 0.99 7.19 -20.82
N ASN A 372 0.82 5.89 -20.62
CA ASN A 372 1.91 4.94 -20.38
C ASN A 372 2.82 5.35 -19.20
N VAL A 373 2.21 5.84 -18.11
CA VAL A 373 2.89 6.29 -16.89
C VAL A 373 2.47 5.39 -15.73
N PRO A 374 3.40 4.97 -14.83
CA PRO A 374 3.04 4.16 -13.67
C PRO A 374 1.99 4.85 -12.80
N TYR A 375 1.05 4.06 -12.27
CA TYR A 375 -0.11 4.56 -11.54
C TYR A 375 0.03 4.37 -10.03
N ARG A 376 -0.07 5.47 -9.28
CA ARG A 376 -0.14 5.47 -7.81
C ARG A 376 -1.59 5.65 -7.33
N THR A 377 -2.00 4.81 -6.40
CA THR A 377 -3.31 4.84 -5.74
C THR A 377 -3.16 4.63 -4.22
N SER A 378 -4.27 4.44 -3.48
CA SER A 378 -4.25 4.29 -2.01
C SER A 378 -5.31 3.30 -1.52
N ASN A 379 -5.02 2.65 -0.39
CA ASN A 379 -6.03 2.03 0.47
C ASN A 379 -6.52 3.09 1.48
N THR A 380 -7.78 3.46 1.42
CA THR A 380 -8.33 4.61 2.16
C THR A 380 -9.55 4.24 2.99
N ASN A 381 -9.62 4.78 4.22
CA ASN A 381 -10.68 4.51 5.18
C ASN A 381 -11.13 5.77 5.90
N ALA A 382 -12.44 5.96 6.02
CA ALA A 382 -13.04 6.98 6.87
C ALA A 382 -13.34 6.46 8.28
N SER A 383 -13.38 5.15 8.48
CA SER A 383 -13.71 4.51 9.76
C SER A 383 -12.82 4.99 10.91
N ASN A 384 -13.45 5.24 12.06
CA ASN A 384 -12.80 5.69 13.29
C ASN A 384 -12.30 4.52 14.18
N THR A 385 -12.65 3.29 13.85
CA THR A 385 -12.29 2.10 14.63
C THR A 385 -12.15 0.87 13.74
N LEU A 386 -11.57 -0.20 14.29
CA LEU A 386 -11.48 -1.49 13.60
C LEU A 386 -12.80 -2.26 13.74
N ASP A 387 -13.72 -2.02 12.80
CA ASP A 387 -15.02 -2.66 12.72
C ASP A 387 -15.37 -3.10 11.30
N ALA A 388 -16.64 -3.40 11.05
CA ALA A 388 -17.13 -3.78 9.73
C ALA A 388 -16.89 -2.66 8.69
N GLN A 389 -17.01 -1.38 9.09
CA GLN A 389 -16.77 -0.24 8.19
C GLN A 389 -15.32 -0.23 7.73
N ALA A 390 -14.37 -0.35 8.65
CA ALA A 390 -12.95 -0.41 8.31
C ALA A 390 -12.63 -1.54 7.34
N ALA A 391 -13.25 -2.71 7.54
CA ALA A 391 -13.03 -3.87 6.69
C ALA A 391 -13.58 -3.68 5.28
N TYR A 392 -14.85 -3.23 5.12
CA TYR A 392 -15.41 -3.07 3.76
C TYR A 392 -14.79 -1.88 3.01
N GLU A 393 -14.43 -0.78 3.67
CA GLU A 393 -13.74 0.35 3.04
C GLU A 393 -12.38 -0.09 2.47
N SER A 394 -11.58 -0.86 3.25
CA SER A 394 -10.34 -1.45 2.75
C SER A 394 -10.59 -2.45 1.62
N ALA A 395 -11.58 -3.34 1.75
CA ALA A 395 -11.89 -4.34 0.72
C ALA A 395 -12.23 -3.67 -0.61
N PHE A 396 -13.10 -2.66 -0.61
CA PHE A 396 -13.48 -1.93 -1.81
C PHE A 396 -12.32 -1.10 -2.39
N SER A 397 -11.51 -0.46 -1.54
CA SER A 397 -10.33 0.26 -1.98
C SER A 397 -9.32 -0.68 -2.64
N LEU A 398 -8.96 -1.79 -1.99
CA LEU A 398 -8.01 -2.79 -2.52
C LEU A 398 -8.53 -3.46 -3.79
N TRP A 399 -9.82 -3.74 -3.86
CA TRP A 399 -10.43 -4.29 -5.07
C TRP A 399 -10.36 -3.30 -6.24
N ALA A 400 -10.77 -2.04 -6.01
CA ALA A 400 -10.75 -1.01 -7.04
C ALA A 400 -9.35 -0.74 -7.58
N LEU A 401 -8.32 -0.66 -6.72
CA LEU A 401 -6.96 -0.42 -7.16
C LEU A 401 -6.36 -1.61 -7.93
N THR A 402 -6.69 -2.84 -7.54
CA THR A 402 -6.29 -4.05 -8.26
C THR A 402 -6.94 -4.07 -9.65
N GLN A 403 -8.25 -3.83 -9.73
CA GLN A 403 -8.98 -3.73 -10.99
C GLN A 403 -8.58 -2.51 -11.83
N GLY A 404 -8.16 -1.43 -11.21
CA GLY A 404 -7.68 -0.21 -11.89
C GLY A 404 -6.27 -0.34 -12.45
N GLY A 405 -5.55 -1.41 -12.13
CA GLY A 405 -4.14 -1.59 -12.56
C GLY A 405 -3.17 -0.66 -11.83
N GLY A 406 -3.37 -0.47 -10.51
CA GLY A 406 -2.46 0.31 -9.68
C GLY A 406 -1.08 -0.35 -9.57
N ASN A 407 -0.02 0.43 -9.72
CA ASN A 407 1.37 -0.03 -9.57
C ASN A 407 1.92 0.22 -8.18
N PHE A 408 1.56 1.35 -7.58
CA PHE A 408 2.07 1.77 -6.28
C PHE A 408 0.90 2.18 -5.38
N VAL A 409 0.76 1.51 -4.25
CA VAL A 409 -0.37 1.70 -3.33
C VAL A 409 0.13 2.29 -2.03
N MET A 410 -0.20 3.56 -1.79
CA MET A 410 0.06 4.22 -0.50
C MET A 410 -1.00 3.86 0.53
N HIS A 411 -0.66 4.07 1.79
CA HIS A 411 -1.59 3.84 2.91
C HIS A 411 -2.12 2.40 2.96
N SER A 412 -1.34 1.44 2.45
CA SER A 412 -1.81 0.05 2.29
C SER A 412 -2.16 -0.60 3.62
N ALA A 413 -1.50 -0.22 4.72
CA ALA A 413 -1.76 -0.79 6.04
C ALA A 413 -1.74 0.27 7.15
N GLY A 414 -2.81 0.31 7.96
CA GLY A 414 -2.89 1.07 9.20
C GLY A 414 -3.55 2.45 9.12
N TRP A 415 -4.03 2.88 7.95
CA TRP A 415 -4.63 4.21 7.75
C TRP A 415 -6.10 4.25 8.16
N SER A 416 -6.51 5.21 8.98
CA SER A 416 -7.87 5.37 9.55
C SER A 416 -8.28 6.84 9.70
N GLU A 417 -9.52 7.10 10.04
CA GLU A 417 -10.09 8.43 10.31
C GLU A 417 -9.84 9.43 9.16
N GLY A 418 -9.96 8.99 7.91
CA GLY A 418 -9.69 9.88 6.77
C GLY A 418 -8.24 10.36 6.66
N GLY A 419 -7.28 9.66 7.27
CA GLY A 419 -5.86 10.00 7.29
C GLY A 419 -5.37 10.63 8.58
N LEU A 420 -6.24 10.85 9.54
CA LEU A 420 -5.85 11.48 10.79
C LEU A 420 -5.18 10.52 11.77
N THR A 421 -5.39 9.21 11.65
CA THR A 421 -4.90 8.24 12.63
C THR A 421 -4.23 7.03 11.97
N ALA A 422 -3.08 6.63 12.49
CA ALA A 422 -2.47 5.33 12.25
C ALA A 422 -2.91 4.36 13.36
N SER A 423 -3.45 3.19 12.99
CA SER A 423 -3.88 2.17 13.95
C SER A 423 -3.01 0.93 13.86
N PHE A 424 -2.53 0.44 15.01
CA PHE A 424 -1.74 -0.78 15.10
C PHE A 424 -2.55 -2.01 14.69
N GLU A 425 -3.78 -2.13 15.17
CA GLU A 425 -4.65 -3.26 14.85
C GLU A 425 -5.15 -3.21 13.42
N LYS A 426 -5.49 -2.00 12.93
CA LYS A 426 -5.84 -1.81 11.52
C LYS A 426 -4.68 -2.18 10.59
N PHE A 427 -3.43 -1.90 11.01
CA PHE A 427 -2.25 -2.33 10.27
C PHE A 427 -2.24 -3.85 10.07
N ILE A 428 -2.57 -4.63 11.09
CA ILE A 428 -2.61 -6.10 11.00
C ILE A 428 -3.79 -6.58 10.13
N LEU A 429 -4.97 -5.95 10.25
CA LEU A 429 -6.10 -6.25 9.37
C LEU A 429 -5.73 -6.04 7.91
N ASP A 430 -5.16 -4.88 7.61
CA ASP A 430 -4.78 -4.55 6.24
C ASP A 430 -3.70 -5.52 5.71
N VAL A 431 -2.68 -5.85 6.51
CA VAL A 431 -1.66 -6.84 6.12
C VAL A 431 -2.29 -8.19 5.76
N ASP A 432 -3.26 -8.67 6.54
CA ASP A 432 -3.99 -9.90 6.22
C ASP A 432 -4.72 -9.78 4.87
N MET A 433 -5.41 -8.66 4.65
CA MET A 433 -6.10 -8.39 3.38
C MET A 433 -5.13 -8.26 2.19
N LEU A 434 -3.96 -7.61 2.38
CA LEU A 434 -2.94 -7.50 1.34
C LEU A 434 -2.36 -8.86 0.97
N GLN A 435 -2.18 -9.77 1.93
CA GLN A 435 -1.77 -11.14 1.66
C GLN A 435 -2.87 -11.91 0.90
N MET A 436 -4.15 -11.70 1.24
CA MET A 436 -5.26 -12.28 0.47
C MET A 436 -5.27 -11.79 -0.98
N VAL A 437 -5.02 -10.49 -1.21
CA VAL A 437 -4.89 -9.94 -2.57
C VAL A 437 -3.71 -10.58 -3.29
N ALA A 438 -2.55 -10.72 -2.64
CA ALA A 438 -1.37 -11.35 -3.23
C ALA A 438 -1.63 -12.82 -3.63
N GLU A 439 -2.34 -13.57 -2.77
CA GLU A 439 -2.76 -14.94 -3.08
C GLU A 439 -3.77 -14.99 -4.24
N TYR A 440 -4.74 -14.09 -4.25
CA TYR A 440 -5.70 -13.97 -5.36
C TYR A 440 -5.00 -13.71 -6.71
N LEU A 441 -3.93 -12.93 -6.72
CA LEU A 441 -3.16 -12.62 -7.93
C LEU A 441 -2.24 -13.78 -8.36
N THR A 442 -2.04 -14.79 -7.52
CA THR A 442 -1.26 -15.98 -7.89
C THR A 442 -2.05 -16.81 -8.91
N PRO A 443 -1.50 -17.11 -10.09
CA PRO A 443 -2.20 -17.93 -11.09
C PRO A 443 -2.59 -19.31 -10.55
N LEU A 444 -3.76 -19.81 -10.97
CA LEU A 444 -4.15 -21.20 -10.68
C LEU A 444 -3.19 -22.16 -11.36
N ASP A 445 -2.63 -23.10 -10.58
CA ASP A 445 -1.86 -24.22 -11.14
C ASP A 445 -2.82 -25.22 -11.79
N VAL A 446 -2.68 -25.40 -13.09
CA VAL A 446 -3.44 -26.36 -13.90
C VAL A 446 -2.58 -27.53 -14.39
N SER A 447 -1.46 -27.80 -13.70
CA SER A 447 -0.63 -28.98 -13.98
C SER A 447 -1.45 -30.28 -13.81
N PRO A 448 -1.08 -31.38 -14.47
CA PRO A 448 -1.76 -32.67 -14.32
C PRO A 448 -1.89 -33.12 -12.86
N ASP A 449 -0.89 -32.81 -12.04
CA ASP A 449 -0.87 -33.12 -10.61
C ASP A 449 -1.87 -32.22 -9.83
N ALA A 450 -1.89 -30.92 -10.09
CA ALA A 450 -2.84 -30.00 -9.47
C ALA A 450 -4.30 -30.26 -9.88
N LEU A 451 -4.55 -30.70 -11.11
CA LEU A 451 -5.88 -31.11 -11.56
C LEU A 451 -6.42 -32.34 -10.81
N GLY A 452 -5.57 -33.15 -10.19
CA GLY A 452 -5.95 -34.22 -9.25
C GLY A 452 -6.81 -35.34 -9.83
N LEU A 453 -6.76 -35.57 -11.15
CA LEU A 453 -7.63 -36.53 -11.83
C LEU A 453 -7.49 -37.97 -11.30
N GLU A 454 -6.27 -38.36 -10.90
CA GLU A 454 -6.02 -39.69 -10.30
C GLU A 454 -6.70 -39.81 -8.92
N ALA A 455 -6.71 -38.72 -8.13
CA ALA A 455 -7.44 -38.71 -6.85
C ALA A 455 -8.95 -38.82 -7.07
N VAL A 456 -9.48 -38.14 -8.10
CA VAL A 456 -10.91 -38.23 -8.48
C VAL A 456 -11.28 -39.67 -8.89
N ARG A 457 -10.42 -40.33 -9.69
CA ARG A 457 -10.62 -41.74 -10.08
C ARG A 457 -10.61 -42.69 -8.88
N ALA A 458 -9.67 -42.46 -7.95
CA ALA A 458 -9.52 -43.30 -6.77
C ALA A 458 -10.69 -43.18 -5.80
N VAL A 459 -11.28 -42.00 -5.67
CA VAL A 459 -12.41 -41.73 -4.76
C VAL A 459 -13.73 -42.19 -5.37
N GLY A 460 -13.95 -41.89 -6.64
CA GLY A 460 -15.22 -42.19 -7.33
C GLY A 460 -16.40 -41.37 -6.83
N PRO A 461 -17.60 -41.63 -7.38
CA PRO A 461 -18.82 -40.93 -6.97
C PRO A 461 -19.23 -41.21 -5.51
N GLY A 462 -19.54 -40.15 -4.75
CA GLY A 462 -20.02 -40.24 -3.37
C GLY A 462 -18.96 -40.51 -2.29
N GLY A 463 -17.66 -40.63 -2.66
CA GLY A 463 -16.57 -40.78 -1.72
C GLY A 463 -16.08 -39.45 -1.14
N HIS A 464 -14.99 -39.49 -0.39
CA HIS A 464 -14.32 -38.31 0.19
C HIS A 464 -12.82 -38.33 -0.03
N PHE A 465 -12.19 -37.13 -0.05
CA PHE A 465 -10.79 -36.96 -0.42
C PHE A 465 -9.81 -36.94 0.77
N PHE A 466 -10.25 -36.94 2.02
CA PHE A 466 -9.38 -36.72 3.19
C PHE A 466 -8.19 -37.68 3.27
N GLY A 467 -8.38 -38.93 2.90
CA GLY A 467 -7.34 -39.97 2.96
C GLY A 467 -6.54 -40.17 1.67
N THR A 468 -6.78 -39.39 0.63
CA THR A 468 -6.06 -39.58 -0.64
C THR A 468 -4.62 -39.08 -0.54
N PRO A 469 -3.66 -39.72 -1.26
CA PRO A 469 -2.28 -39.24 -1.32
C PRO A 469 -2.18 -37.78 -1.79
N HIS A 470 -3.05 -37.37 -2.70
CA HIS A 470 -3.13 -35.99 -3.20
C HIS A 470 -3.43 -35.00 -2.08
N THR A 471 -4.43 -35.27 -1.23
CA THR A 471 -4.78 -34.44 -0.07
C THR A 471 -3.66 -34.50 0.98
N LEU A 472 -3.16 -35.67 1.34
CA LEU A 472 -2.14 -35.86 2.36
C LEU A 472 -0.82 -35.14 2.04
N ALA A 473 -0.49 -35.02 0.76
CA ALA A 473 0.71 -34.28 0.31
C ALA A 473 0.54 -32.74 0.42
N ARG A 474 -0.69 -32.23 0.54
CA ARG A 474 -1.00 -30.81 0.35
C ARG A 474 -1.78 -30.17 1.48
N TYR A 475 -2.36 -30.92 2.42
CA TYR A 475 -3.31 -30.36 3.40
C TYR A 475 -2.75 -29.22 4.27
N GLU A 476 -1.42 -29.12 4.43
CA GLU A 476 -0.78 -28.03 5.18
C GLU A 476 -0.48 -26.79 4.32
N THR A 477 -0.48 -26.92 2.99
CA THR A 477 0.02 -25.88 2.07
C THR A 477 -0.94 -25.51 0.96
N ALA A 478 -2.02 -26.29 0.74
CA ALA A 478 -2.94 -26.09 -0.37
C ALA A 478 -3.72 -24.78 -0.31
N PHE A 479 -3.96 -24.27 0.89
CA PHE A 479 -4.79 -23.09 1.10
C PHE A 479 -4.04 -22.01 1.88
N TYR A 480 -4.34 -20.75 1.55
CA TYR A 480 -3.92 -19.62 2.34
C TYR A 480 -4.54 -19.70 3.75
N SER A 481 -3.73 -19.41 4.75
CA SER A 481 -4.18 -19.34 6.15
C SER A 481 -4.20 -17.88 6.60
N PRO A 482 -5.37 -17.23 6.71
CA PRO A 482 -5.49 -15.87 7.18
C PRO A 482 -4.90 -15.66 8.57
N ILE A 483 -4.41 -14.44 8.83
CA ILE A 483 -3.84 -14.07 10.13
C ILE A 483 -4.94 -13.89 11.18
N LEU A 484 -6.08 -13.30 10.77
CA LEU A 484 -7.13 -12.83 11.67
C LEU A 484 -8.44 -13.63 11.62
N SER A 485 -8.70 -14.34 10.51
CA SER A 485 -9.94 -15.12 10.38
C SER A 485 -10.01 -16.25 11.41
N ASP A 486 -11.15 -16.39 12.04
CA ASP A 486 -11.44 -17.44 13.02
C ASP A 486 -12.49 -18.40 12.44
N TRP A 487 -12.07 -19.64 12.14
CA TRP A 487 -12.93 -20.67 11.54
C TRP A 487 -13.36 -21.74 12.55
N ARG A 488 -13.14 -21.50 13.86
CA ARG A 488 -13.64 -22.37 14.89
C ARG A 488 -15.16 -22.40 14.86
N ASN A 489 -15.74 -23.54 15.24
CA ASN A 489 -17.18 -23.61 15.46
C ASN A 489 -17.58 -22.71 16.65
N PHE A 490 -18.87 -22.43 16.77
CA PHE A 490 -19.41 -21.50 17.76
C PHE A 490 -19.07 -21.89 19.20
N GLU A 491 -19.12 -23.19 19.52
CA GLU A 491 -18.84 -23.74 20.85
C GLU A 491 -17.37 -23.51 21.22
N THR A 492 -16.43 -23.93 20.37
CA THR A 492 -14.98 -23.74 20.60
C THR A 492 -14.60 -22.26 20.65
N TRP A 493 -15.22 -21.41 19.81
CA TRP A 493 -15.02 -19.97 19.85
C TRP A 493 -15.55 -19.37 21.17
N THR A 494 -16.71 -19.88 21.67
CA THR A 494 -17.29 -19.44 22.94
C THR A 494 -16.42 -19.86 24.13
N GLU A 495 -15.91 -21.09 24.15
CA GLU A 495 -14.98 -21.61 25.17
C GLU A 495 -13.67 -20.80 25.20
N ALA A 496 -13.22 -20.32 24.06
CA ALA A 496 -12.03 -19.47 23.94
C ALA A 496 -12.28 -17.99 24.34
N GLY A 497 -13.45 -17.65 24.88
CA GLY A 497 -13.76 -16.30 25.37
C GLY A 497 -14.31 -15.35 24.31
N ARG A 498 -14.79 -15.86 23.17
CA ARG A 498 -15.41 -15.09 22.08
C ARG A 498 -14.51 -13.95 21.54
N PRO A 499 -13.23 -14.23 21.22
CA PRO A 499 -12.33 -13.19 20.75
C PRO A 499 -12.84 -12.58 19.44
N THR A 500 -12.75 -11.25 19.33
CA THR A 500 -13.05 -10.52 18.10
C THR A 500 -11.81 -10.40 17.21
N THR A 501 -11.99 -9.98 15.97
CA THR A 501 -10.88 -9.62 15.06
C THR A 501 -9.97 -8.57 15.70
N TYR A 502 -10.55 -7.61 16.44
CA TYR A 502 -9.79 -6.58 17.15
C TYR A 502 -8.87 -7.17 18.23
N ASP A 503 -9.38 -8.16 19.01
CA ASP A 503 -8.58 -8.87 20.02
C ASP A 503 -7.40 -9.62 19.38
N HIS A 504 -7.65 -10.31 18.26
CA HIS A 504 -6.61 -11.02 17.52
C HIS A 504 -5.56 -10.04 16.98
N ALA A 505 -5.97 -8.96 16.33
CA ALA A 505 -5.07 -7.97 15.75
C ALA A 505 -4.18 -7.31 16.83
N ASN A 506 -4.76 -6.97 18.01
CA ASN A 506 -4.02 -6.43 19.15
C ASN A 506 -2.93 -7.42 19.65
N ARG A 507 -3.25 -8.68 19.78
CA ARG A 507 -2.28 -9.71 20.15
C ARG A 507 -1.17 -9.87 19.10
N VAL A 508 -1.56 -9.94 17.82
CA VAL A 508 -0.63 -10.20 16.71
C VAL A 508 0.38 -9.08 16.54
N PHE A 509 -0.04 -7.79 16.61
CA PHE A 509 0.94 -6.71 16.45
C PHE A 509 1.98 -6.71 17.58
N LYS A 510 1.59 -7.01 18.81
CA LYS A 510 2.51 -7.12 19.95
C LYS A 510 3.50 -8.28 19.80
N GLU A 511 3.00 -9.44 19.38
CA GLU A 511 3.84 -10.60 19.06
C GLU A 511 4.87 -10.28 17.96
N ARG A 512 4.45 -9.56 16.92
CA ARG A 512 5.34 -9.16 15.83
C ARG A 512 6.38 -8.14 16.25
N LEU A 513 6.02 -7.16 17.07
CA LEU A 513 6.99 -6.22 17.65
C LEU A 513 8.02 -6.92 18.53
N ASN A 514 7.61 -7.90 19.34
CA ASN A 514 8.51 -8.68 20.18
C ASN A 514 9.44 -9.60 19.35
N ALA A 515 8.99 -10.07 18.20
CA ALA A 515 9.75 -10.91 17.27
C ALA A 515 10.52 -10.11 16.21
N TYR A 516 10.53 -8.78 16.29
CA TYR A 516 11.22 -7.94 15.32
C TYR A 516 12.74 -8.16 15.36
N GLU A 517 13.31 -8.40 14.19
CA GLU A 517 14.76 -8.47 13.98
C GLU A 517 15.22 -7.24 13.19
N LYS A 518 16.18 -6.52 13.76
CA LYS A 518 16.75 -5.34 13.11
C LYS A 518 17.59 -5.77 11.90
N PRO A 519 17.34 -5.21 10.70
CA PRO A 519 18.16 -5.50 9.53
C PRO A 519 19.64 -5.12 9.77
N PRO A 520 20.61 -5.89 9.26
CA PRO A 520 22.01 -5.56 9.40
C PRO A 520 22.34 -4.22 8.72
N LEU A 521 23.20 -3.44 9.34
CA LEU A 521 23.74 -2.20 8.81
C LEU A 521 25.25 -2.19 9.07
N ASP A 522 26.03 -1.86 8.05
CA ASP A 522 27.49 -1.75 8.18
C ASP A 522 27.82 -0.68 9.22
N PRO A 523 28.72 -0.96 10.19
CA PRO A 523 29.10 0.02 11.22
C PRO A 523 29.64 1.33 10.65
N ALA A 524 30.41 1.32 9.56
CA ALA A 524 30.93 2.53 8.94
C ALA A 524 29.81 3.40 8.34
N ILE A 525 28.81 2.78 7.71
CA ILE A 525 27.61 3.47 7.21
C ILE A 525 26.83 4.07 8.38
N LYS A 526 26.69 3.34 9.49
CA LYS A 526 26.01 3.84 10.68
C LYS A 526 26.73 5.06 11.26
N ASP A 527 28.06 5.01 11.39
CA ASP A 527 28.87 6.11 11.92
C ASP A 527 28.78 7.35 11.01
N GLU A 528 28.83 7.17 9.67
CA GLU A 528 28.65 8.25 8.69
C GLU A 528 27.24 8.89 8.80
N LEU A 529 26.20 8.05 8.95
CA LEU A 529 24.83 8.52 9.13
C LEU A 529 24.64 9.33 10.42
N GLU A 530 25.17 8.82 11.54
CA GLU A 530 25.11 9.51 12.84
C GLU A 530 25.87 10.84 12.81
N ALA A 531 27.05 10.87 12.18
CA ALA A 531 27.83 12.09 12.01
C ALA A 531 27.10 13.12 11.12
N PHE A 532 26.48 12.69 10.03
CA PHE A 532 25.69 13.58 9.17
C PHE A 532 24.52 14.18 9.94
N VAL A 533 23.73 13.34 10.62
CA VAL A 533 22.56 13.78 11.39
C VAL A 533 22.95 14.74 12.51
N ALA A 534 24.03 14.45 13.26
CA ALA A 534 24.54 15.32 14.32
C ALA A 534 24.92 16.70 13.78
N ARG A 535 25.70 16.75 12.70
CA ARG A 535 26.11 18.00 12.04
C ARG A 535 24.88 18.81 11.60
N ARG A 536 23.90 18.17 10.91
CA ARG A 536 22.70 18.86 10.45
C ARG A 536 21.86 19.43 11.60
N LYS A 537 21.81 18.75 12.74
CA LYS A 537 21.16 19.24 13.96
C LYS A 537 21.88 20.43 14.57
N GLU A 538 23.22 20.43 14.61
CA GLU A 538 24.05 21.57 15.06
C GLU A 538 23.83 22.80 14.16
N GLU A 539 23.68 22.61 12.87
CA GLU A 539 23.30 23.65 11.89
C GLU A 539 21.87 24.18 12.08
N GLY A 540 21.06 23.60 12.98
CA GLY A 540 19.67 23.99 13.29
C GLY A 540 18.61 23.27 12.45
N GLY A 541 18.99 22.34 11.59
CA GLY A 541 18.07 21.59 10.72
C GLY A 541 17.52 22.45 9.58
N VAL A 542 16.19 22.62 9.53
CA VAL A 542 15.50 23.36 8.46
C VAL A 542 14.49 24.36 9.06
N PRO A 543 14.15 25.43 8.33
CA PRO A 543 13.06 26.33 8.73
C PRO A 543 11.74 25.58 8.89
N THR A 544 10.92 26.05 9.84
CA THR A 544 9.58 25.51 10.08
C THR A 544 8.48 26.33 9.40
N ASP A 545 8.81 27.53 8.99
CA ASP A 545 7.93 28.46 8.28
C ASP A 545 8.16 28.38 6.77
N PHE A 546 7.07 28.41 6.00
CA PHE A 546 7.08 28.33 4.54
C PHE A 546 6.42 29.54 3.89
#